data_dfc50fd3bb0b3b3f786b46b4f86edc9d
#
_entry.id   dfc50fd3bb0b3b3f786b46b4f86edc9d
#
_cell.length_a   1.000
_cell.length_b   1.000
_cell.length_c   1.000
_cell.angle_alpha   90.00
_cell.angle_beta   90.00
_cell.angle_gamma   90.00
#
_symmetry.space_group_name_H-M   'P 1'
#
loop_
_entity.id
_entity.type
_entity.pdbx_description
1 polymer ?
#
loop_
_entity_poly.entity_id
_entity_poly.type
_entity_poly.pdbx_seq_one_letter_code
_entity_poly.pdbx_strand_id
1 'polypeptide(L)'
;MKIELHENKVYFNNGTEKKEIHPFWLRERVDGEEFVDKGTQQRLFDPTILSSDTIINNASINEEFLEIDFNDGISSKLNLNKIALEFSKEDAVLKSIEKTKWDSSLNNIKNFEYQDNFYESKEMHDLLVSFYKFGFVIIKNIPTTKNYIVEFANSIGSVRRTNFGEYFDVKSKPNPNDLAYTSLALAPHTDNPYRNPVPCIQILHCIENKVSGGYSTLVDGYTV
;
A
#
# COMPACT_ATOMS: atom_id res chain seq x y z
N MET A 1 3.05 -12.43 15.98
CA MET A 1 4.23 -11.58 16.26
C MET A 1 4.06 -11.01 17.64
N LYS A 2 5.10 -11.00 18.44
CA LYS A 2 5.07 -10.47 19.81
C LYS A 2 6.41 -9.85 20.21
N ILE A 3 6.35 -8.95 21.18
CA ILE A 3 7.52 -8.40 21.86
C ILE A 3 7.72 -9.21 23.15
N GLU A 4 8.95 -9.59 23.42
CA GLU A 4 9.37 -10.33 24.61
C GLU A 4 10.44 -9.53 25.34
N LEU A 5 10.42 -9.60 26.65
CA LEU A 5 11.45 -9.02 27.52
C LEU A 5 12.21 -10.16 28.21
N HIS A 6 13.54 -10.07 28.18
CA HIS A 6 14.40 -10.96 28.91
C HIS A 6 15.56 -10.15 29.52
N GLU A 7 15.59 -10.08 30.82
CA GLU A 7 16.46 -9.16 31.56
C GLU A 7 16.39 -7.75 30.97
N ASN A 8 16.82 -6.80 30.83
CA ASN A 8 16.57 -5.50 30.22
C ASN A 8 16.75 -5.49 28.68
N LYS A 9 16.60 -6.65 28.00
CA LYS A 9 16.67 -6.76 26.56
C LYS A 9 15.31 -7.04 25.95
N VAL A 10 14.98 -6.30 24.93
CA VAL A 10 13.70 -6.38 24.19
C VAL A 10 13.89 -7.19 22.92
N TYR A 11 13.03 -8.16 22.68
CA TYR A 11 13.09 -9.02 21.51
C TYR A 11 11.79 -8.97 20.71
N PHE A 12 11.94 -8.97 19.41
CA PHE A 12 10.86 -9.28 18.48
C PHE A 12 10.87 -10.76 18.14
N ASN A 13 9.69 -11.40 18.23
CA ASN A 13 9.52 -12.81 17.90
C ASN A 13 8.34 -12.97 16.94
N ASN A 14 8.57 -13.47 15.74
CA ASN A 14 7.54 -13.73 14.75
C ASN A 14 7.10 -15.20 14.66
N GLY A 15 7.61 -16.04 15.57
CA GLY A 15 7.34 -17.48 15.60
C GLY A 15 8.40 -18.33 14.88
N THR A 16 9.13 -17.77 13.94
CA THR A 16 10.23 -18.43 13.21
C THR A 16 11.60 -17.84 13.56
N GLU A 17 11.63 -16.58 13.94
CA GLU A 17 12.85 -15.84 14.23
C GLU A 17 12.66 -14.97 15.47
N LYS A 18 13.71 -14.91 16.29
CA LYS A 18 13.77 -14.02 17.45
C LYS A 18 14.96 -13.07 17.27
N LYS A 19 14.69 -11.78 17.25
CA LYS A 19 15.69 -10.71 17.07
C LYS A 19 15.68 -9.78 18.25
N GLU A 20 16.86 -9.42 18.75
CA GLU A 20 17.01 -8.35 19.72
C GLU A 20 16.71 -6.99 19.04
N ILE A 21 15.90 -6.17 19.70
CA ILE A 21 15.66 -4.80 19.29
C ILE A 21 16.68 -3.92 19.98
N HIS A 22 17.49 -3.21 19.18
CA HIS A 22 18.54 -2.36 19.71
C HIS A 22 17.93 -1.22 20.56
N PRO A 23 18.51 -0.89 21.75
CA PRO A 23 17.98 0.18 22.60
C PRO A 23 17.85 1.53 21.91
N PHE A 24 18.80 1.89 21.04
CA PHE A 24 18.73 3.11 20.23
C PHE A 24 17.46 3.17 19.37
N TRP A 25 17.05 2.05 18.75
CA TRP A 25 15.84 1.98 17.94
C TRP A 25 14.57 2.25 18.78
N LEU A 26 14.53 1.75 20.03
CA LEU A 26 13.43 2.01 20.96
C LEU A 26 13.47 3.48 21.45
N ARG A 27 14.66 4.00 21.78
CA ARG A 27 14.84 5.36 22.27
C ARG A 27 14.43 6.40 21.21
N GLU A 28 14.70 6.13 19.96
CA GLU A 28 14.25 6.94 18.84
C GLU A 28 12.73 7.01 18.72
N ARG A 29 12.02 6.03 19.26
CA ARG A 29 10.55 5.87 19.16
C ARG A 29 9.81 6.23 20.43
N VAL A 30 10.47 6.89 21.37
CA VAL A 30 9.77 7.39 22.54
C VAL A 30 8.61 8.30 22.13
N ASP A 31 7.49 8.14 22.83
CA ASP A 31 6.27 8.87 22.60
C ASP A 31 6.03 9.89 23.75
N GLY A 32 5.26 10.91 23.48
CA GLY A 32 4.95 11.96 24.44
C GLY A 32 5.00 13.34 23.78
N GLU A 33 4.33 14.32 24.40
CA GLU A 33 4.21 15.67 23.85
C GLU A 33 5.54 16.40 23.71
N GLU A 34 6.55 15.98 24.46
CA GLU A 34 7.91 16.55 24.41
C GLU A 34 8.76 15.92 23.28
N PHE A 35 8.34 14.77 22.73
CA PHE A 35 9.09 14.03 21.70
C PHE A 35 8.42 14.01 20.35
N VAL A 36 7.08 14.09 20.29
CA VAL A 36 6.30 14.01 19.07
C VAL A 36 5.20 15.08 19.07
N ASP A 37 5.18 15.90 18.04
CA ASP A 37 4.12 16.88 17.83
C ASP A 37 2.79 16.17 17.52
N LYS A 38 1.75 16.49 18.29
CA LYS A 38 0.44 15.83 18.16
C LYS A 38 -0.28 16.13 16.85
N GLY A 39 -0.07 17.30 16.28
CA GLY A 39 -0.76 17.73 15.06
C GLY A 39 -0.12 17.17 13.81
N THR A 40 1.19 17.23 13.73
CA THR A 40 1.96 16.82 12.56
C THR A 40 2.49 15.38 12.65
N GLN A 41 2.48 14.79 13.83
CA GLN A 41 3.09 13.49 14.13
C GLN A 41 4.59 13.43 13.84
N GLN A 42 5.26 14.59 13.83
CA GLN A 42 6.69 14.72 13.60
C GLN A 42 7.45 14.69 14.92
N ARG A 43 8.66 14.13 14.88
CA ARG A 43 9.58 14.19 16.01
C ARG A 43 10.01 15.61 16.30
N LEU A 44 10.06 15.96 17.58
CA LEU A 44 10.52 17.25 18.07
C LEU A 44 12.01 17.27 18.40
N PHE A 45 12.72 16.18 18.17
CA PHE A 45 14.17 16.09 18.36
C PHE A 45 14.85 15.45 17.14
N ASP A 46 16.14 15.75 16.96
CA ASP A 46 16.97 15.15 15.94
C ASP A 46 17.54 13.81 16.45
N PRO A 47 17.20 12.66 15.85
CA PRO A 47 17.73 11.37 16.29
C PRO A 47 19.26 11.27 16.26
N THR A 48 19.95 12.10 15.48
CA THR A 48 21.42 12.08 15.38
C THR A 48 22.12 12.56 16.64
N ILE A 49 21.39 13.23 17.55
CA ILE A 49 21.93 13.63 18.86
C ILE A 49 21.95 12.49 19.89
N LEU A 50 21.24 11.40 19.63
CA LEU A 50 21.21 10.24 20.52
C LEU A 50 22.56 9.53 20.50
N SER A 51 23.00 9.08 21.68
CA SER A 51 24.24 8.30 21.77
C SER A 51 24.07 6.89 21.21
N SER A 52 25.06 6.41 20.48
CA SER A 52 25.17 5.01 20.08
C SER A 52 25.24 4.06 21.29
N ASP A 53 25.69 4.57 22.45
CA ASP A 53 25.82 3.85 23.70
C ASP A 53 24.53 3.88 24.54
N THR A 54 23.41 4.15 23.90
CA THR A 54 22.09 4.05 24.52
C THR A 54 21.84 2.65 25.03
N ILE A 55 21.57 2.50 26.32
CA ILE A 55 21.21 1.24 26.96
C ILE A 55 19.90 1.38 27.75
N ILE A 56 19.29 0.24 28.01
CA ILE A 56 18.10 0.13 28.84
C ILE A 56 18.53 -0.16 30.26
N ASN A 57 18.24 0.76 31.18
CA ASN A 57 18.49 0.60 32.61
C ASN A 57 17.45 -0.30 33.26
N ASN A 58 16.18 -0.14 32.87
CA ASN A 58 15.07 -0.95 33.37
C ASN A 58 14.00 -1.08 32.31
N ALA A 59 13.34 -2.23 32.28
CA ALA A 59 12.19 -2.46 31.41
C ALA A 59 11.20 -3.43 32.05
N SER A 60 9.90 -3.20 31.80
CA SER A 60 8.82 -4.08 32.22
C SER A 60 7.73 -4.10 31.15
N ILE A 61 7.01 -5.22 31.08
CA ILE A 61 5.80 -5.32 30.25
C ILE A 61 4.61 -5.28 31.17
N ASN A 62 3.73 -4.32 30.94
CA ASN A 62 2.49 -4.13 31.66
C ASN A 62 1.35 -4.04 30.66
N GLU A 63 0.46 -5.05 30.68
CA GLU A 63 -0.63 -5.21 29.70
C GLU A 63 -0.11 -5.18 28.26
N GLU A 64 -0.47 -4.17 27.48
CA GLU A 64 -0.08 -3.98 26.09
C GLU A 64 1.07 -2.98 25.89
N PHE A 65 1.74 -2.59 26.97
CA PHE A 65 2.80 -1.59 26.95
C PHE A 65 4.12 -2.13 27.46
N LEU A 66 5.19 -1.69 26.80
CA LEU A 66 6.57 -1.77 27.27
C LEU A 66 6.89 -0.46 28.01
N GLU A 67 7.08 -0.55 29.31
CA GLU A 67 7.60 0.57 30.12
C GLU A 67 9.11 0.42 30.17
N ILE A 68 9.84 1.49 29.87
CA ILE A 68 11.28 1.42 29.62
C ILE A 68 11.97 2.70 30.10
N ASP A 69 13.12 2.51 30.79
CA ASP A 69 13.99 3.59 31.24
C ASP A 69 15.33 3.50 30.55
N PHE A 70 15.78 4.58 29.94
CA PHE A 70 17.07 4.66 29.27
C PHE A 70 18.15 5.31 30.14
N ASN A 71 19.42 5.07 29.81
CA ASN A 71 20.57 5.61 30.51
C ASN A 71 20.75 7.14 30.39
N ASP A 72 20.04 7.78 29.46
CA ASP A 72 20.00 9.23 29.29
C ASP A 72 18.92 9.90 30.17
N GLY A 73 18.27 9.13 31.05
CA GLY A 73 17.27 9.61 32.01
C GLY A 73 15.84 9.68 31.40
N ILE A 74 15.66 9.28 30.18
CA ILE A 74 14.33 9.27 29.54
C ILE A 74 13.62 7.98 29.87
N SER A 75 12.35 8.10 30.27
CA SER A 75 11.41 6.99 30.45
C SER A 75 10.30 7.09 29.43
N SER A 76 9.82 5.97 28.94
CA SER A 76 8.74 5.93 27.94
C SER A 76 7.85 4.70 28.11
N LYS A 77 6.63 4.83 27.61
CA LYS A 77 5.63 3.78 27.58
C LYS A 77 5.22 3.51 26.14
N LEU A 78 5.73 2.44 25.57
CA LEU A 78 5.60 2.10 24.16
C LEU A 78 4.56 0.98 23.95
N ASN A 79 3.63 1.15 23.03
CA ASN A 79 2.66 0.12 22.73
C ASN A 79 3.31 -1.07 22.02
N LEU A 80 3.15 -2.28 22.56
CA LEU A 80 3.78 -3.52 22.08
C LEU A 80 3.39 -3.86 20.65
N ASN A 81 2.12 -3.66 20.28
CA ASN A 81 1.64 -3.94 18.93
C ASN A 81 2.25 -2.97 17.91
N LYS A 82 2.37 -1.68 18.28
CA LYS A 82 3.00 -0.66 17.45
C LYS A 82 4.48 -1.00 17.22
N ILE A 83 5.23 -1.33 18.29
CA ILE A 83 6.62 -1.76 18.17
C ILE A 83 6.76 -2.99 17.26
N ALA A 84 5.93 -4.01 17.49
CA ALA A 84 6.00 -5.25 16.71
C ALA A 84 5.72 -4.99 15.24
N LEU A 85 4.74 -4.16 14.92
CA LEU A 85 4.38 -3.79 13.55
C LEU A 85 5.52 -3.02 12.86
N GLU A 86 6.04 -1.98 13.50
CA GLU A 86 7.12 -1.16 12.94
C GLU A 86 8.42 -1.95 12.77
N PHE A 87 8.78 -2.79 13.74
CA PHE A 87 10.00 -3.58 13.69
C PHE A 87 9.92 -4.69 12.63
N SER A 88 8.76 -5.26 12.42
CA SER A 88 8.55 -6.29 11.39
C SER A 88 8.68 -5.73 9.97
N LYS A 89 8.63 -4.43 9.78
CA LYS A 89 8.55 -3.75 8.46
C LYS A 89 7.39 -4.27 7.60
N GLU A 90 6.33 -4.72 8.23
CA GLU A 90 5.22 -5.37 7.57
C GLU A 90 3.92 -4.63 7.86
N ASP A 91 3.18 -4.36 6.79
CA ASP A 91 1.82 -3.88 6.92
C ASP A 91 0.91 -5.05 7.33
N ALA A 92 0.43 -5.03 8.56
CA ALA A 92 -0.42 -6.09 9.10
C ALA A 92 -1.74 -6.23 8.31
N VAL A 93 -2.25 -5.15 7.74
CA VAL A 93 -3.46 -5.17 6.92
C VAL A 93 -3.19 -5.92 5.62
N LEU A 94 -2.12 -5.57 4.92
CA LEU A 94 -1.75 -6.24 3.67
C LEU A 94 -1.38 -7.71 3.89
N LYS A 95 -0.75 -8.07 5.00
CA LYS A 95 -0.45 -9.46 5.35
C LYS A 95 -1.69 -10.31 5.59
N SER A 96 -2.76 -9.72 6.12
CA SER A 96 -4.01 -10.44 6.36
C SER A 96 -4.77 -10.76 5.07
N ILE A 97 -4.40 -10.17 3.95
CA ILE A 97 -5.04 -10.38 2.65
C ILE A 97 -4.20 -11.35 1.83
N GLU A 98 -4.68 -12.57 1.72
CA GLU A 98 -4.05 -13.59 0.90
C GLU A 98 -4.31 -13.31 -0.59
N LYS A 99 -3.22 -13.26 -1.39
CA LYS A 99 -3.34 -13.16 -2.85
C LYS A 99 -3.88 -14.46 -3.42
N THR A 100 -4.84 -14.37 -4.30
CA THR A 100 -5.50 -15.51 -4.91
C THR A 100 -5.10 -15.61 -6.37
N LYS A 101 -4.43 -16.69 -6.75
CA LYS A 101 -4.20 -17.05 -8.15
C LYS A 101 -5.52 -17.40 -8.82
N TRP A 102 -5.67 -17.05 -10.06
CA TRP A 102 -6.89 -17.32 -10.80
C TRP A 102 -6.64 -17.64 -12.28
N ASP A 103 -7.61 -18.26 -12.90
CA ASP A 103 -7.66 -18.61 -14.32
C ASP A 103 -9.06 -18.39 -14.89
N SER A 104 -9.35 -18.98 -16.04
CA SER A 104 -10.66 -18.87 -16.71
C SER A 104 -11.83 -19.45 -15.92
N SER A 105 -11.59 -20.16 -14.82
CA SER A 105 -12.62 -20.66 -13.92
C SER A 105 -13.08 -19.61 -12.88
N LEU A 106 -12.40 -18.46 -12.81
CA LEU A 106 -12.77 -17.39 -11.90
C LEU A 106 -14.16 -16.85 -12.24
N ASN A 107 -15.13 -17.26 -11.46
CA ASN A 107 -16.52 -16.80 -11.52
C ASN A 107 -16.83 -15.90 -10.33
N ASN A 108 -17.85 -15.07 -10.43
CA ASN A 108 -18.35 -14.22 -9.33
C ASN A 108 -17.37 -13.15 -8.85
N ILE A 109 -16.67 -12.49 -9.78
CA ILE A 109 -15.91 -11.29 -9.44
C ILE A 109 -16.88 -10.20 -9.00
N LYS A 110 -16.65 -9.65 -7.81
CA LYS A 110 -17.44 -8.52 -7.33
C LYS A 110 -17.20 -7.31 -8.23
N ASN A 111 -18.26 -6.80 -8.85
CA ASN A 111 -18.25 -5.48 -9.47
C ASN A 111 -18.56 -4.44 -8.39
N PHE A 112 -17.90 -3.31 -8.47
CA PHE A 112 -18.11 -2.18 -7.56
C PHE A 112 -18.93 -1.12 -8.26
N GLU A 113 -19.93 -0.58 -7.59
CA GLU A 113 -20.76 0.50 -8.13
C GLU A 113 -20.18 1.84 -7.69
N TYR A 114 -19.89 2.71 -8.66
CA TYR A 114 -19.46 4.06 -8.36
C TYR A 114 -20.62 4.85 -7.75
N GLN A 115 -20.31 5.67 -6.75
CA GLN A 115 -21.25 6.60 -6.11
C GLN A 115 -20.51 7.86 -5.66
N ASP A 116 -21.24 8.92 -5.38
CA ASP A 116 -20.65 10.14 -4.83
C ASP A 116 -19.92 9.84 -3.50
N ASN A 117 -18.78 10.49 -3.31
CA ASN A 117 -17.87 10.23 -2.16
C ASN A 117 -17.38 8.77 -2.07
N PHE A 118 -17.27 8.10 -3.21
CA PHE A 118 -16.84 6.69 -3.28
C PHE A 118 -15.51 6.44 -2.54
N TYR A 119 -14.55 7.38 -2.63
CA TYR A 119 -13.22 7.28 -2.03
C TYR A 119 -13.23 7.33 -0.48
N GLU A 120 -14.30 7.86 0.14
CA GLU A 120 -14.49 7.86 1.60
C GLU A 120 -15.37 6.70 2.10
N SER A 121 -15.82 5.85 1.18
CA SER A 121 -16.79 4.80 1.46
C SER A 121 -16.13 3.47 1.88
N LYS A 122 -16.94 2.62 2.53
CA LYS A 122 -16.56 1.22 2.78
C LYS A 122 -16.35 0.47 1.46
N GLU A 123 -17.06 0.85 0.41
CA GLU A 123 -16.92 0.30 -0.93
C GLU A 123 -15.50 0.47 -1.48
N MET A 124 -14.87 1.62 -1.26
CA MET A 124 -13.48 1.86 -1.64
C MET A 124 -12.52 0.93 -0.90
N HIS A 125 -12.71 0.76 0.41
CA HIS A 125 -11.91 -0.20 1.17
C HIS A 125 -12.05 -1.62 0.61
N ASP A 126 -13.27 -2.09 0.38
CA ASP A 126 -13.53 -3.42 -0.18
C ASP A 126 -12.96 -3.58 -1.59
N LEU A 127 -12.98 -2.51 -2.40
CA LEU A 127 -12.35 -2.45 -3.71
C LEU A 127 -10.84 -2.64 -3.62
N LEU A 128 -10.18 -1.90 -2.74
CA LEU A 128 -8.72 -1.99 -2.56
C LEU A 128 -8.29 -3.36 -2.06
N VAL A 129 -9.05 -3.96 -1.13
CA VAL A 129 -8.84 -5.34 -0.67
C VAL A 129 -8.99 -6.33 -1.83
N SER A 130 -10.03 -6.18 -2.65
CA SER A 130 -10.27 -7.04 -3.82
C SER A 130 -9.17 -6.87 -4.87
N PHE A 131 -8.73 -5.63 -5.12
CA PHE A 131 -7.63 -5.34 -6.03
C PHE A 131 -6.32 -6.00 -5.55
N TYR A 132 -6.00 -5.88 -4.26
CA TYR A 132 -4.81 -6.51 -3.70
C TYR A 132 -4.86 -8.04 -3.80
N LYS A 133 -6.06 -8.62 -3.63
CA LYS A 133 -6.28 -10.06 -3.68
C LYS A 133 -6.15 -10.64 -5.09
N PHE A 134 -6.76 -10.00 -6.10
CA PHE A 134 -6.90 -10.53 -7.46
C PHE A 134 -6.05 -9.81 -8.51
N GLY A 135 -5.46 -8.66 -8.18
CA GLY A 135 -4.69 -7.84 -9.12
C GLY A 135 -5.53 -6.97 -10.05
N PHE A 136 -6.85 -7.07 -10.02
CA PHE A 136 -7.76 -6.24 -10.80
C PHE A 136 -9.11 -6.06 -10.12
N VAL A 137 -9.86 -5.04 -10.53
CA VAL A 137 -11.25 -4.78 -10.13
C VAL A 137 -12.03 -4.16 -11.29
N ILE A 138 -13.34 -4.28 -11.24
CA ILE A 138 -14.26 -3.66 -12.21
C ILE A 138 -15.16 -2.71 -11.45
N ILE A 139 -15.18 -1.46 -11.89
CA ILE A 139 -16.03 -0.40 -11.33
C ILE A 139 -17.04 -0.01 -12.40
N LYS A 140 -18.33 -0.05 -12.04
CA LYS A 140 -19.43 0.31 -12.92
C LYS A 140 -19.95 1.72 -12.61
N ASN A 141 -20.64 2.29 -13.58
CA ASN A 141 -21.34 3.57 -13.46
C ASN A 141 -20.44 4.77 -13.10
N ILE A 142 -19.13 4.68 -13.42
CA ILE A 142 -18.26 5.85 -13.38
C ILE A 142 -18.76 6.87 -14.42
N PRO A 143 -18.83 8.18 -14.08
CA PRO A 143 -19.18 9.21 -15.03
C PRO A 143 -18.34 9.18 -16.30
N THR A 144 -18.99 9.15 -17.47
CA THR A 144 -18.32 9.08 -18.78
C THR A 144 -17.81 10.43 -19.29
N THR A 145 -17.76 11.42 -18.43
CA THR A 145 -17.20 12.73 -18.74
C THR A 145 -15.73 12.61 -19.10
N LYS A 146 -15.31 13.31 -20.13
CA LYS A 146 -13.91 13.32 -20.54
C LYS A 146 -13.01 13.75 -19.38
N ASN A 147 -11.90 13.05 -19.20
CA ASN A 147 -10.90 13.24 -18.15
C ASN A 147 -11.34 12.82 -16.72
N TYR A 148 -12.56 12.36 -16.52
CA TYR A 148 -13.02 11.94 -15.19
C TYR A 148 -12.11 10.84 -14.58
N ILE A 149 -11.49 10.02 -15.42
CA ILE A 149 -10.51 9.02 -14.99
C ILE A 149 -9.34 9.63 -14.20
N VAL A 150 -8.93 10.86 -14.53
CA VAL A 150 -7.86 11.57 -13.81
C VAL A 150 -8.33 12.02 -12.43
N GLU A 151 -9.57 12.50 -12.32
CA GLU A 151 -10.19 12.86 -11.05
C GLU A 151 -10.30 11.64 -10.15
N PHE A 152 -10.82 10.54 -10.69
CA PHE A 152 -10.94 9.27 -9.98
C PHE A 152 -9.56 8.73 -9.54
N ALA A 153 -8.56 8.75 -10.42
CA ALA A 153 -7.22 8.30 -10.08
C ALA A 153 -6.60 9.15 -8.95
N ASN A 154 -6.76 10.48 -9.00
CA ASN A 154 -6.24 11.39 -7.99
C ASN A 154 -6.95 11.25 -6.62
N SER A 155 -8.17 10.72 -6.56
CA SER A 155 -8.82 10.40 -5.29
C SER A 155 -8.19 9.20 -4.57
N ILE A 156 -7.47 8.35 -5.29
CA ILE A 156 -6.74 7.20 -4.75
C ILE A 156 -5.29 7.54 -4.46
N GLY A 157 -4.65 8.28 -5.36
CA GLY A 157 -3.24 8.65 -5.25
C GLY A 157 -2.75 9.47 -6.44
N SER A 158 -1.52 9.94 -6.40
CA SER A 158 -0.95 10.77 -7.46
C SER A 158 -0.81 10.01 -8.77
N VAL A 159 -1.32 10.61 -9.85
CA VAL A 159 -1.18 10.05 -11.19
C VAL A 159 0.27 10.15 -11.67
N ARG A 160 0.82 9.04 -12.12
CA ARG A 160 2.17 9.01 -12.69
C ARG A 160 2.15 9.49 -14.13
N ARG A 161 2.85 10.57 -14.41
CA ARG A 161 3.04 11.06 -15.77
C ARG A 161 4.10 10.22 -16.50
N THR A 162 3.78 9.80 -17.73
CA THR A 162 4.68 9.09 -18.64
C THR A 162 4.99 9.94 -19.88
N ASN A 163 5.75 9.40 -20.85
CA ASN A 163 5.90 10.04 -22.16
C ASN A 163 4.60 10.11 -22.98
N PHE A 164 3.58 9.34 -22.59
CA PHE A 164 2.23 9.42 -23.17
C PHE A 164 1.34 10.47 -22.44
N GLY A 165 1.85 11.12 -21.41
CA GLY A 165 1.11 12.03 -20.55
C GLY A 165 0.61 11.37 -19.27
N GLU A 166 -0.34 11.98 -18.60
CA GLU A 166 -1.06 11.47 -17.43
C GLU A 166 -2.15 10.49 -17.83
N TYR A 167 -2.77 10.75 -18.99
CA TYR A 167 -3.75 9.89 -19.62
C TYR A 167 -3.65 10.00 -21.14
N PHE A 168 -4.22 9.06 -21.85
CA PHE A 168 -4.34 9.06 -23.30
C PHE A 168 -5.59 8.33 -23.77
N ASP A 169 -6.12 8.73 -24.92
CA ASP A 169 -7.27 8.08 -25.52
C ASP A 169 -6.84 6.84 -26.28
N VAL A 170 -7.47 5.70 -26.00
CA VAL A 170 -7.33 4.46 -26.78
C VAL A 170 -8.45 4.44 -27.82
N LYS A 171 -8.10 4.78 -29.05
CA LYS A 171 -9.05 4.80 -30.19
C LYS A 171 -8.29 4.60 -31.50
N SER A 172 -8.96 4.03 -32.51
CA SER A 172 -8.39 3.91 -33.85
C SER A 172 -8.12 5.29 -34.46
N LYS A 173 -6.94 5.44 -35.07
CA LYS A 173 -6.49 6.69 -35.72
C LYS A 173 -6.05 6.41 -37.15
N PRO A 174 -6.23 7.34 -38.09
CA PRO A 174 -5.54 7.30 -39.36
C PRO A 174 -4.02 7.34 -39.15
N ASN A 175 -3.27 6.53 -39.88
CA ASN A 175 -1.80 6.45 -39.78
C ASN A 175 -1.31 6.24 -38.32
N PRO A 176 -1.70 5.15 -37.68
CA PRO A 176 -1.34 4.91 -36.29
C PRO A 176 0.18 4.67 -36.17
N ASN A 177 0.77 5.22 -35.13
CA ASN A 177 2.16 4.99 -34.75
C ASN A 177 2.34 3.98 -33.63
N ASP A 178 1.24 3.38 -33.18
CA ASP A 178 1.19 2.35 -32.16
C ASP A 178 0.03 1.39 -32.43
N LEU A 179 0.17 0.11 -32.10
CA LEU A 179 -0.88 -0.90 -32.27
C LEU A 179 -2.14 -0.59 -31.44
N ALA A 180 -1.98 0.08 -30.30
CA ALA A 180 -3.11 0.50 -29.48
C ALA A 180 -4.06 1.51 -30.19
N TYR A 181 -3.61 2.12 -31.30
CA TYR A 181 -4.41 3.00 -32.14
C TYR A 181 -4.96 2.34 -33.42
N THR A 182 -4.93 1.03 -33.46
CA THR A 182 -5.46 0.22 -34.57
C THR A 182 -6.73 -0.53 -34.15
N SER A 183 -7.37 -1.19 -35.10
CA SER A 183 -8.46 -2.15 -34.84
C SER A 183 -7.99 -3.57 -34.63
N LEU A 184 -6.66 -3.80 -34.57
CA LEU A 184 -6.09 -5.12 -34.38
C LEU A 184 -6.17 -5.54 -32.92
N ALA A 185 -6.35 -6.84 -32.69
CA ALA A 185 -6.27 -7.41 -31.36
C ALA A 185 -4.83 -7.35 -30.82
N LEU A 186 -4.70 -6.98 -29.56
CA LEU A 186 -3.43 -7.03 -28.83
C LEU A 186 -3.39 -8.28 -27.96
N ALA A 187 -2.26 -8.98 -27.98
CA ALA A 187 -2.02 -10.04 -27.02
C ALA A 187 -1.96 -9.50 -25.59
N PRO A 188 -2.26 -10.32 -24.57
CA PRO A 188 -2.07 -9.93 -23.17
C PRO A 188 -0.63 -9.44 -22.93
N HIS A 189 -0.50 -8.30 -22.32
CA HIS A 189 0.78 -7.64 -22.04
C HIS A 189 0.68 -6.74 -20.84
N THR A 190 1.81 -6.31 -20.33
CA THR A 190 1.92 -5.20 -19.36
C THR A 190 2.50 -3.98 -20.05
N ASP A 191 1.97 -2.80 -19.73
CA ASP A 191 2.47 -1.56 -20.32
C ASP A 191 3.79 -1.13 -19.71
N ASN A 192 4.70 -0.66 -20.58
CA ASN A 192 5.99 -0.07 -20.20
C ASN A 192 6.84 -0.91 -19.22
N PRO A 193 6.99 -2.24 -19.39
CA PRO A 193 7.76 -3.07 -18.46
C PRO A 193 9.25 -2.74 -18.42
N TYR A 194 9.74 -2.02 -19.43
CA TYR A 194 11.13 -1.56 -19.55
C TYR A 194 11.47 -0.34 -18.68
N ARG A 195 10.48 0.26 -18.02
CA ARG A 195 10.71 1.42 -17.14
C ARG A 195 11.19 1.01 -15.76
N ASN A 196 12.02 1.85 -15.16
CA ASN A 196 12.45 1.71 -13.77
C ASN A 196 12.18 3.03 -13.01
N PRO A 197 11.29 3.05 -12.03
CA PRO A 197 10.37 1.97 -11.67
C PRO A 197 9.25 1.83 -12.71
N VAL A 198 8.70 0.62 -12.83
CA VAL A 198 7.55 0.36 -13.71
C VAL A 198 6.34 1.20 -13.31
N PRO A 199 5.44 1.59 -14.23
CA PRO A 199 4.13 2.13 -13.88
C PRO A 199 3.35 1.08 -13.10
N CYS A 200 2.76 1.42 -11.96
CA CYS A 200 2.17 0.42 -11.07
C CYS A 200 0.79 -0.02 -11.54
N ILE A 201 -0.23 0.81 -11.32
CA ILE A 201 -1.62 0.50 -11.59
C ILE A 201 -2.05 1.23 -12.87
N GLN A 202 -2.71 0.50 -13.75
CA GLN A 202 -3.34 1.05 -14.93
C GLN A 202 -4.86 1.10 -14.73
N ILE A 203 -5.47 2.20 -15.09
CA ILE A 203 -6.93 2.36 -15.10
C ILE A 203 -7.39 2.51 -16.55
N LEU A 204 -8.30 1.64 -16.98
CA LEU A 204 -8.93 1.70 -18.30
C LEU A 204 -10.39 2.13 -18.12
N HIS A 205 -10.75 3.29 -18.69
CA HIS A 205 -12.08 3.87 -18.59
C HIS A 205 -12.81 3.76 -19.93
N CYS A 206 -13.87 2.99 -19.97
CA CYS A 206 -14.73 2.89 -21.13
C CYS A 206 -15.72 4.08 -21.16
N ILE A 207 -15.43 5.08 -21.96
CA ILE A 207 -16.31 6.24 -22.16
C ILE A 207 -17.46 5.89 -23.12
N GLU A 208 -17.13 5.15 -24.17
CA GLU A 208 -18.09 4.76 -25.21
C GLU A 208 -17.68 3.43 -25.85
N ASN A 209 -18.64 2.53 -26.00
CA ASN A 209 -18.50 1.32 -26.85
C ASN A 209 -19.78 1.14 -27.66
N LYS A 210 -19.73 1.48 -28.95
CA LYS A 210 -20.85 1.33 -29.91
C LYS A 210 -20.70 0.14 -30.83
N VAL A 211 -19.69 -0.70 -30.63
CA VAL A 211 -19.43 -1.83 -31.50
C VAL A 211 -19.75 -3.16 -30.80
N SER A 212 -20.00 -4.18 -31.59
CA SER A 212 -20.02 -5.55 -31.08
C SER A 212 -18.58 -6.05 -30.96
N GLY A 213 -18.17 -6.45 -29.75
CA GLY A 213 -16.79 -6.84 -29.46
C GLY A 213 -16.03 -5.78 -28.65
N GLY A 214 -14.72 -5.67 -28.88
CA GLY A 214 -13.85 -4.77 -28.10
C GLY A 214 -13.65 -5.23 -26.65
N TYR A 215 -13.62 -6.55 -26.43
CA TYR A 215 -13.42 -7.14 -25.12
C TYR A 215 -11.99 -6.96 -24.62
N SER A 216 -11.83 -6.68 -23.34
CA SER A 216 -10.53 -6.74 -22.66
C SER A 216 -10.35 -8.14 -22.06
N THR A 217 -9.21 -8.75 -22.35
CA THR A 217 -8.80 -10.03 -21.75
C THR A 217 -7.82 -9.76 -20.64
N LEU A 218 -8.05 -10.34 -19.47
CA LEU A 218 -7.15 -10.29 -18.33
C LEU A 218 -6.52 -11.67 -18.13
N VAL A 219 -5.25 -11.67 -17.73
CA VAL A 219 -4.48 -12.88 -17.44
C VAL A 219 -3.76 -12.67 -16.10
N ASP A 220 -3.86 -13.65 -15.21
CA ASP A 220 -3.13 -13.61 -13.95
C ASP A 220 -1.67 -13.97 -14.15
N GLY A 221 -0.77 -12.98 -14.01
CA GLY A 221 0.66 -13.19 -14.17
C GLY A 221 1.32 -14.09 -13.11
N TYR A 222 0.61 -14.46 -12.04
CA TYR A 222 1.07 -15.46 -11.07
C TYR A 222 0.69 -16.90 -11.46
N THR A 223 -0.26 -17.04 -12.37
CA THR A 223 -0.75 -18.36 -12.86
C THR A 223 -0.01 -18.80 -14.12
N VAL A 224 0.46 -17.85 -14.95
CA VAL A 224 1.31 -18.06 -16.13
C VAL A 224 2.79 -18.18 -15.75
#